data_e48a7022b46dc3488739e2d8b64638bd
#
_entry.id   e48a7022b46dc3488739e2d8b64638bd
#
_cell.length_a   1.000
_cell.length_b   1.000
_cell.length_c   1.000
_cell.angle_alpha   90.00
_cell.angle_beta   90.00
_cell.angle_gamma   90.00
#
_symmetry.space_group_name_H-M   'P 1'
#
loop_
_entity.id
_entity.type
_entity.pdbx_description
1 polymer ?
#
loop_
_entity_poly.entity_id
_entity_poly.type
_entity_poly.pdbx_seq_one_letter_code
_entity_poly.pdbx_strand_id
1 'polypeptide(L)'
;MPPDKHRILEVVCKSYDITASDILKMRRGKMNEARNAAIYLTRRLRRDTLKEIGAQFGIDSDSTVSSVMARMKKKLAGDRKLSLRLDKIAESIAKS
;
A
#
# COMPACT_ATOMS: atom_id res chain seq x y z
N MET A 1 12.00 15.00 -3.15
CA MET A 1 11.66 13.93 -4.10
C MET A 1 10.86 12.84 -3.43
N PRO A 2 9.82 12.32 -4.07
CA PRO A 2 9.07 11.20 -3.49
C PRO A 2 9.93 9.94 -3.48
N PRO A 3 9.68 9.02 -2.55
CA PRO A 3 10.40 7.75 -2.52
C PRO A 3 10.08 6.90 -3.75
N ASP A 4 10.99 6.00 -4.11
CA ASP A 4 10.80 5.07 -5.20
C ASP A 4 9.68 4.09 -4.85
N LYS A 5 8.80 3.81 -5.82
CA LYS A 5 7.70 2.85 -5.62
C LYS A 5 8.21 1.44 -5.26
N HIS A 6 9.37 1.05 -5.78
CA HIS A 6 9.98 -0.23 -5.41
C HIS A 6 10.44 -0.23 -3.96
N ARG A 7 10.91 0.91 -3.47
CA ARG A 7 11.31 1.06 -2.08
C ARG A 7 10.11 0.93 -1.15
N ILE A 8 8.99 1.56 -1.50
CA ILE A 8 7.76 1.45 -0.72
C ILE A 8 7.33 -0.01 -0.63
N LEU A 9 7.29 -0.71 -1.77
CA LEU A 9 6.91 -2.11 -1.83
C LEU A 9 7.85 -2.98 -1.00
N GLU A 10 9.16 -2.75 -1.10
CA GLU A 10 10.17 -3.50 -0.36
C GLU A 10 9.99 -3.36 1.16
N VAL A 11 9.79 -2.14 1.65
CA VAL A 11 9.63 -1.90 3.09
C VAL A 11 8.33 -2.51 3.61
N VAL A 12 7.25 -2.40 2.84
CA VAL A 12 5.97 -3.04 3.18
C VAL A 12 6.14 -4.56 3.27
N CYS A 13 6.82 -5.15 2.28
CA CYS A 13 7.07 -6.60 2.28
C CYS A 13 7.85 -7.03 3.50
N LYS A 14 8.88 -6.29 3.88
CA LYS A 14 9.66 -6.59 5.09
C LYS A 14 8.82 -6.52 6.35
N SER A 15 7.98 -5.50 6.44
CA SER A 15 7.12 -5.30 7.61
C SER A 15 6.10 -6.43 7.78
N TYR A 16 5.61 -6.98 6.68
CA TYR A 16 4.61 -8.06 6.70
C TYR A 16 5.21 -9.45 6.49
N ASP A 17 6.53 -9.55 6.35
CA ASP A 17 7.24 -10.80 6.13
C ASP A 17 6.70 -11.59 4.94
N ILE A 18 6.54 -10.91 3.82
CA ILE A 18 6.09 -11.50 2.56
C ILE A 18 6.95 -10.99 1.41
N THR A 19 6.83 -11.61 0.25
CA THR A 19 7.56 -11.18 -0.95
C THR A 19 6.72 -10.23 -1.79
N ALA A 20 7.39 -9.44 -2.64
CA ALA A 20 6.71 -8.56 -3.59
C ALA A 20 5.82 -9.38 -4.54
N SER A 21 6.28 -10.57 -4.92
CA SER A 21 5.51 -11.49 -5.75
C SER A 21 4.18 -11.86 -5.08
N ASP A 22 4.20 -12.12 -3.77
CA ASP A 22 3.00 -12.45 -3.02
C ASP A 22 1.99 -11.30 -3.03
N ILE A 23 2.47 -10.07 -2.87
CA ILE A 23 1.60 -8.89 -2.93
C ILE A 23 0.94 -8.76 -4.30
N LEU A 24 1.72 -8.94 -5.37
CA LEU A 24 1.23 -8.74 -6.74
C LEU A 24 0.34 -9.87 -7.24
N LYS A 25 0.48 -11.06 -6.68
CA LYS A 25 -0.30 -12.25 -7.09
C LYS A 25 -1.56 -12.50 -6.28
N MET A 26 -1.98 -11.57 -5.48
CA MET A 26 -3.06 -11.82 -4.55
C MET A 26 -4.37 -12.15 -5.21
N ARG A 27 -4.95 -13.23 -4.69
CA ARG A 27 -6.20 -13.79 -5.18
C ARG A 27 -7.41 -13.09 -4.59
N ARG A 28 -8.50 -13.10 -5.38
CA ARG A 28 -9.81 -12.67 -4.94
C ARG A 28 -10.20 -13.31 -3.61
N GLY A 29 -10.82 -12.51 -2.74
CA GLY A 29 -11.43 -13.01 -1.52
C GLY A 29 -10.55 -13.05 -0.29
N LYS A 30 -9.25 -12.83 -0.42
CA LYS A 30 -8.37 -12.70 0.73
C LYS A 30 -8.09 -11.23 0.98
N MET A 31 -8.45 -10.77 2.17
CA MET A 31 -8.02 -9.46 2.61
C MET A 31 -6.51 -9.44 2.68
N ASN A 32 -5.91 -8.64 1.83
CA ASN A 32 -4.48 -8.48 1.83
C ASN A 32 -4.13 -7.11 2.41
N GLU A 33 -3.96 -7.08 3.70
CA GLU A 33 -3.59 -5.86 4.40
C GLU A 33 -2.28 -5.29 3.84
N ALA A 34 -1.30 -6.14 3.57
CA ALA A 34 0.00 -5.71 3.03
C ALA A 34 -0.16 -5.03 1.68
N ARG A 35 -0.94 -5.61 0.77
CA ARG A 35 -1.21 -5.01 -0.54
C ARG A 35 -1.94 -3.68 -0.41
N ASN A 36 -2.96 -3.66 0.43
CA ASN A 36 -3.74 -2.43 0.66
C ASN A 36 -2.87 -1.35 1.29
N ALA A 37 -2.00 -1.71 2.22
CA ALA A 37 -1.03 -0.79 2.82
C ALA A 37 -0.07 -0.24 1.77
N ALA A 38 0.44 -1.09 0.88
CA ALA A 38 1.34 -0.66 -0.18
C ALA A 38 0.67 0.32 -1.14
N ILE A 39 -0.58 0.04 -1.53
CA ILE A 39 -1.37 0.92 -2.38
C ILE A 39 -1.58 2.28 -1.69
N TYR A 40 -2.02 2.24 -0.44
CA TYR A 40 -2.29 3.44 0.34
C TYR A 40 -1.03 4.30 0.51
N LEU A 41 0.09 3.68 0.87
CA LEU A 41 1.36 4.39 1.07
C LEU A 41 1.92 4.95 -0.23
N THR A 42 1.76 4.24 -1.33
CA THR A 42 2.19 4.74 -2.64
C THR A 42 1.47 6.04 -2.95
N ARG A 43 0.16 6.08 -2.77
CA ARG A 43 -0.63 7.29 -3.00
C ARG A 43 -0.23 8.41 -2.04
N ARG A 44 -0.08 8.09 -0.76
CA ARG A 44 0.24 9.08 0.27
C ARG A 44 1.62 9.69 0.09
N LEU A 45 2.62 8.87 -0.23
CA LEU A 45 4.02 9.31 -0.27
C LEU A 45 4.45 9.81 -1.64
N ARG A 46 3.88 9.29 -2.71
CA ARG A 46 4.26 9.67 -4.07
C ARG A 46 3.23 10.53 -4.78
N ARG A 47 1.98 10.45 -4.36
CA ARG A 47 0.84 11.12 -5.02
C ARG A 47 0.66 10.70 -6.48
N ASP A 48 1.05 9.47 -6.81
CA ASP A 48 0.80 8.91 -8.13
C ASP A 48 -0.71 8.89 -8.41
N THR A 49 -1.09 8.96 -9.68
CA THR A 49 -2.51 8.90 -10.05
C THR A 49 -3.07 7.50 -9.77
N LEU A 50 -4.40 7.41 -9.64
CA LEU A 50 -5.06 6.12 -9.45
C LEU A 50 -4.74 5.16 -10.58
N LYS A 51 -4.64 5.66 -11.79
CA LYS A 51 -4.28 4.87 -12.96
C LYS A 51 -2.86 4.30 -12.86
N GLU A 52 -1.91 5.12 -12.43
CA GLU A 52 -0.52 4.69 -12.25
C GLU A 52 -0.40 3.63 -11.17
N ILE A 53 -1.10 3.82 -10.05
CA ILE A 53 -1.12 2.86 -8.95
C ILE A 53 -1.77 1.55 -9.41
N GLY A 54 -2.88 1.64 -10.13
CA GLY A 54 -3.55 0.47 -10.69
C GLY A 54 -2.62 -0.33 -11.59
N ALA A 55 -1.89 0.35 -12.47
CA ALA A 55 -0.93 -0.31 -13.37
C ALA A 55 0.16 -1.05 -12.57
N GLN A 56 0.64 -0.45 -11.49
CA GLN A 56 1.68 -1.06 -10.65
C GLN A 56 1.20 -2.34 -9.96
N PHE A 57 -0.06 -2.36 -9.52
CA PHE A 57 -0.62 -3.47 -8.75
C PHE A 57 -1.52 -4.41 -9.56
N GLY A 58 -1.58 -4.22 -10.88
CA GLY A 58 -2.39 -5.07 -11.74
C GLY A 58 -3.90 -4.87 -11.57
N ILE A 59 -4.30 -3.66 -11.22
CA ILE A 59 -5.71 -3.28 -11.04
C ILE A 59 -6.16 -2.48 -12.25
N ASP A 60 -7.17 -2.96 -12.97
CA ASP A 60 -7.64 -2.34 -14.22
C ASP A 60 -8.55 -1.13 -14.02
N SER A 61 -9.09 -0.97 -12.83
CA SER A 61 -10.11 0.06 -12.57
C SER A 61 -9.63 1.09 -11.53
N ASP A 62 -9.73 2.36 -11.89
CA ASP A 62 -9.46 3.47 -10.96
C ASP A 62 -10.41 3.41 -9.77
N SER A 63 -11.66 3.00 -10.01
CA SER A 63 -12.66 2.84 -8.95
C SER A 63 -12.22 1.82 -7.91
N THR A 64 -11.58 0.74 -8.33
CA THR A 64 -11.07 -0.29 -7.42
C THR A 64 -9.95 0.27 -6.55
N VAL A 65 -9.01 1.02 -7.15
CA VAL A 65 -7.94 1.67 -6.39
C VAL A 65 -8.54 2.65 -5.37
N SER A 66 -9.49 3.46 -5.81
CA SER A 66 -10.18 4.43 -4.94
C SER A 66 -10.88 3.72 -3.77
N SER A 67 -11.53 2.59 -4.04
CA SER A 67 -12.21 1.79 -3.00
C SER A 67 -11.21 1.25 -1.98
N VAL A 68 -10.05 0.78 -2.41
CA VAL A 68 -8.99 0.30 -1.52
C VAL A 68 -8.51 1.45 -0.62
N MET A 69 -8.30 2.63 -1.20
CA MET A 69 -7.90 3.82 -0.45
C MET A 69 -8.93 4.19 0.62
N ALA A 70 -10.20 4.20 0.24
CA ALA A 70 -11.29 4.55 1.16
C ALA A 70 -11.40 3.55 2.31
N ARG A 71 -11.31 2.25 2.00
CA ARG A 71 -11.32 1.19 3.01
C ARG A 71 -10.17 1.32 3.98
N MET A 72 -8.98 1.61 3.44
CA MET A 72 -7.79 1.76 4.26
C MET A 72 -7.90 2.96 5.19
N LYS A 73 -8.38 4.09 4.70
CA LYS A 73 -8.62 5.28 5.52
C LYS A 73 -9.59 4.98 6.66
N LYS A 74 -10.68 4.30 6.35
CA LYS A 74 -11.69 3.94 7.35
C LYS A 74 -11.11 2.99 8.39
N LYS A 75 -10.35 2.01 7.95
CA LYS A 75 -9.72 1.04 8.84
C LYS A 75 -8.69 1.72 9.76
N LEU A 76 -7.89 2.64 9.23
CA LEU A 76 -6.91 3.38 10.01
C LEU A 76 -7.56 4.25 11.08
N ALA A 77 -8.73 4.82 10.78
CA ALA A 77 -9.45 5.64 11.74
C ALA A 77 -9.96 4.83 12.94
N GLY A 78 -10.25 3.53 12.73
CA GLY A 78 -10.77 2.64 13.76
C GLY A 78 -9.74 1.68 14.37
N ASP A 79 -8.53 1.63 13.82
CA ASP A 79 -7.50 0.67 14.26
C ASP A 79 -6.18 1.40 14.52
N ARG A 80 -5.93 1.70 15.78
CA ARG A 80 -4.74 2.42 16.20
C ARG A 80 -3.45 1.63 15.94
N LYS A 81 -3.48 0.32 16.12
CA LYS A 81 -2.31 -0.54 15.89
C LYS A 81 -1.89 -0.50 14.42
N LEU A 82 -2.86 -0.59 13.53
CA LEU A 82 -2.60 -0.52 12.11
C LEU A 82 -2.06 0.87 11.72
N SER A 83 -2.67 1.93 12.26
CA SER A 83 -2.21 3.29 12.02
C SER A 83 -0.74 3.48 12.42
N LEU A 84 -0.38 3.02 13.62
CA LEU A 84 1.02 3.07 14.08
C LEU A 84 1.95 2.26 13.21
N ARG A 85 1.50 1.09 12.75
CA ARG A 85 2.30 0.24 11.88
C ARG A 85 2.61 0.95 10.55
N LEU A 86 1.60 1.54 9.94
CA LEU A 86 1.80 2.27 8.67
C LEU A 86 2.66 3.51 8.85
N ASP A 87 2.51 4.21 9.99
CA ASP A 87 3.36 5.35 10.30
C ASP A 87 4.83 4.95 10.40
N LYS A 88 5.11 3.82 11.04
CA LYS A 88 6.48 3.28 11.14
C LYS A 88 7.03 2.89 9.79
N ILE A 89 6.21 2.27 8.95
CA ILE A 89 6.61 1.90 7.60
C ILE A 89 6.95 3.15 6.79
N ALA A 90 6.08 4.16 6.84
CA ALA A 90 6.30 5.43 6.14
C ALA A 90 7.58 6.11 6.62
N GLU A 91 7.82 6.10 7.92
CA GLU A 91 9.04 6.66 8.50
C GLU A 91 10.29 5.92 8.02
N SER A 92 10.27 4.60 7.97
CA SER A 92 11.37 3.80 7.45
C SER A 92 11.67 4.10 5.99
N ILE A 93 10.63 4.31 5.20
CA ILE A 93 10.79 4.67 3.78
C ILE A 93 11.44 6.05 3.66
N ALA A 94 11.01 6.99 4.47
CA ALA A 94 11.53 8.37 4.42
C ALA A 94 12.99 8.47 4.87
N LYS A 95 13.45 7.55 5.71
CA LYS A 95 14.82 7.56 6.24
C LYS A 95 15.86 6.92 5.33
N SER A 96 15.45 6.30 4.26
CA SER A 96 16.38 5.59 3.40
C SER A 96 17.12 6.46 2.39
#